data_51863abb4c5199be614e94c3c5efe268
#
_entry.id   51863abb4c5199be614e94c3c5efe268
#
_cell.length_a   1.000
_cell.length_b   1.000
_cell.length_c   1.000
_cell.angle_alpha   90.00
_cell.angle_beta   90.00
_cell.angle_gamma   90.00
#
_symmetry.space_group_name_H-M   'P 1'
#
loop_
_entity.id
_entity.type
_entity.pdbx_description
1 polymer ?
#
loop_
_entity_poly.entity_id
_entity_poly.type
_entity_poly.pdbx_seq_one_letter_code
_entity_poly.pdbx_strand_id
1 'polypeptide(L)'
;MISECGSAYRTNGDINETDSEWAAKYLKQIYTFIPMVYPQVKLIAYFNAKMNYEVNYYNLDGDSELQNAYNDVTESPWFIQNNNTNSNEEIKNTEIEKQKLITMNGDTTLYAYPHIYGSDWVNVEYYLDGELVKSTNEIAYAVQLSDIKGTHDLRVVANGNNGVSMTREYQLVSYAPAEKAEDFSDTSYLNNGQKNAVNYTISNDIMTGYENNTFRPDATITRTEFAAVICRMMGYNVGENSTFADTKYHWSSKYVNACVKADIIHGIGDNKFAPDNHITVEQAVKILTSAYGYANSKTQYPNGFMSAAQKYNLFDNVTSSRLGTDVKRIDVAVMLYNAAKN
;
A
#
# COMPACT_ATOMS: atom_id res chain seq x y z
N MET A 1 -23.33 1.77 -0.74
CA MET A 1 -24.00 1.18 0.44
C MET A 1 -24.92 0.08 -0.04
N ILE A 2 -24.91 -1.05 0.64
CA ILE A 2 -25.93 -2.10 0.52
C ILE A 2 -26.75 -2.01 1.79
N SER A 3 -28.02 -1.65 1.67
CA SER A 3 -28.88 -1.33 2.82
C SER A 3 -29.42 -2.57 3.53
N GLU A 4 -29.57 -3.65 2.79
CA GLU A 4 -30.07 -4.92 3.33
C GLU A 4 -29.36 -6.09 2.63
N CYS A 5 -28.78 -6.99 3.41
CA CYS A 5 -28.12 -8.19 2.93
C CYS A 5 -28.20 -9.25 4.02
N GLY A 6 -28.78 -10.38 3.71
CA GLY A 6 -28.92 -11.49 4.67
C GLY A 6 -29.02 -12.82 3.97
N SER A 7 -28.71 -13.88 4.69
CA SER A 7 -28.88 -15.25 4.24
C SER A 7 -29.91 -15.95 5.10
N ALA A 8 -30.97 -16.46 4.47
CA ALA A 8 -32.02 -17.16 5.18
C ALA A 8 -31.60 -18.62 5.48
N TYR A 9 -31.61 -19.00 6.74
CA TYR A 9 -31.33 -20.37 7.17
C TYR A 9 -32.58 -21.27 7.17
N ARG A 10 -33.74 -20.65 7.02
CA ARG A 10 -35.01 -21.37 6.84
C ARG A 10 -35.77 -20.77 5.68
N THR A 11 -36.15 -21.61 4.73
CA THR A 11 -36.86 -21.22 3.51
C THR A 11 -38.12 -22.04 3.35
N ASN A 12 -39.07 -21.57 2.56
CA ASN A 12 -40.31 -22.27 2.17
C ASN A 12 -41.29 -22.65 3.29
N GLY A 13 -41.14 -22.06 4.49
CA GLY A 13 -42.11 -22.24 5.59
C GLY A 13 -42.12 -23.59 6.28
N ASP A 14 -41.23 -24.50 5.92
CA ASP A 14 -41.10 -25.73 6.68
C ASP A 14 -40.29 -25.46 7.95
N ILE A 15 -41.00 -25.54 9.09
CA ILE A 15 -40.42 -25.28 10.41
C ILE A 15 -39.46 -26.38 10.87
N ASN A 16 -39.40 -27.49 10.17
CA ASN A 16 -38.57 -28.64 10.52
C ASN A 16 -37.32 -28.74 9.65
N GLU A 17 -37.24 -27.98 8.56
CA GLU A 17 -36.10 -27.96 7.68
C GLU A 17 -35.33 -26.62 7.82
N THR A 18 -34.10 -26.72 8.30
CA THR A 18 -33.15 -25.62 8.33
C THR A 18 -31.94 -26.01 7.49
N ASP A 19 -31.45 -25.09 6.69
CA ASP A 19 -30.20 -25.26 5.95
C ASP A 19 -29.19 -24.20 6.43
N SER A 20 -28.78 -24.37 7.67
CA SER A 20 -27.86 -23.47 8.36
C SER A 20 -26.49 -23.45 7.68
N GLU A 21 -25.99 -24.60 7.22
CA GLU A 21 -24.74 -24.74 6.51
C GLU A 21 -24.75 -23.95 5.19
N TRP A 22 -25.82 -24.09 4.41
CA TRP A 22 -25.99 -23.31 3.19
C TRP A 22 -26.05 -21.80 3.48
N ALA A 23 -26.83 -21.38 4.48
CA ALA A 23 -27.00 -19.98 4.86
C ALA A 23 -25.68 -19.37 5.34
N ALA A 24 -24.93 -20.08 6.19
CA ALA A 24 -23.61 -19.67 6.67
C ALA A 24 -22.60 -19.51 5.53
N LYS A 25 -22.59 -20.47 4.60
CA LYS A 25 -21.74 -20.42 3.41
C LYS A 25 -22.02 -19.21 2.54
N TYR A 26 -23.29 -18.95 2.22
CA TYR A 26 -23.69 -17.81 1.40
C TYR A 26 -23.43 -16.47 2.08
N LEU A 27 -23.62 -16.41 3.40
CA LEU A 27 -23.26 -15.23 4.19
C LEU A 27 -21.75 -14.95 4.07
N LYS A 28 -20.93 -15.97 4.29
CA LYS A 28 -19.46 -15.85 4.13
C LYS A 28 -19.08 -15.39 2.73
N GLN A 29 -19.71 -15.92 1.68
CA GLN A 29 -19.47 -15.47 0.30
C GLN A 29 -19.77 -13.99 0.12
N ILE A 30 -20.96 -13.54 0.51
CA ILE A 30 -21.40 -12.17 0.31
C ILE A 30 -20.46 -11.19 1.03
N TYR A 31 -20.22 -11.43 2.32
CA TYR A 31 -19.42 -10.51 3.15
C TYR A 31 -17.92 -10.54 2.84
N THR A 32 -17.42 -11.64 2.28
CA THR A 32 -16.02 -11.72 1.83
C THR A 32 -15.85 -11.09 0.45
N PHE A 33 -16.72 -11.41 -0.50
CA PHE A 33 -16.49 -11.02 -1.90
C PHE A 33 -16.96 -9.61 -2.25
N ILE A 34 -17.99 -9.09 -1.58
CA ILE A 34 -18.43 -7.72 -1.87
C ILE A 34 -17.30 -6.71 -1.63
N PRO A 35 -16.60 -6.68 -0.49
CA PRO A 35 -15.47 -5.77 -0.29
C PRO A 35 -14.33 -5.98 -1.29
N MET A 36 -14.09 -7.21 -1.70
CA MET A 36 -13.01 -7.56 -2.65
C MET A 36 -13.32 -7.09 -4.07
N VAL A 37 -14.54 -7.38 -4.56
CA VAL A 37 -14.94 -7.14 -5.95
C VAL A 37 -15.44 -5.70 -6.15
N TYR A 38 -16.05 -5.14 -5.11
CA TYR A 38 -16.66 -3.79 -5.13
C TYR A 38 -16.10 -2.90 -4.01
N PRO A 39 -14.83 -2.49 -4.07
CA PRO A 39 -14.18 -1.71 -2.99
C PRO A 39 -14.83 -0.33 -2.75
N GLN A 40 -15.67 0.14 -3.68
CA GLN A 40 -16.50 1.33 -3.49
C GLN A 40 -17.67 1.12 -2.54
N VAL A 41 -18.04 -0.13 -2.20
CA VAL A 41 -19.07 -0.44 -1.19
C VAL A 41 -18.47 -0.23 0.20
N LYS A 42 -18.93 0.78 0.92
CA LYS A 42 -18.41 1.19 2.24
C LYS A 42 -19.28 0.79 3.41
N LEU A 43 -20.45 0.24 3.14
CA LEU A 43 -21.39 -0.22 4.16
C LEU A 43 -22.22 -1.38 3.63
N ILE A 44 -22.26 -2.46 4.39
CA ILE A 44 -23.17 -3.59 4.19
C ILE A 44 -23.95 -3.73 5.50
N ALA A 45 -25.28 -3.62 5.43
CA ALA A 45 -26.14 -3.85 6.58
C ALA A 45 -26.74 -5.26 6.51
N TYR A 46 -26.58 -6.03 7.58
CA TYR A 46 -27.22 -7.34 7.68
C TYR A 46 -28.70 -7.19 8.01
N PHE A 47 -29.55 -7.90 7.26
CA PHE A 47 -30.97 -7.97 7.53
C PHE A 47 -31.22 -9.00 8.65
N ASN A 48 -31.23 -8.53 9.90
CA ASN A 48 -31.44 -9.36 11.08
C ASN A 48 -32.90 -9.31 11.52
N ALA A 49 -33.74 -10.12 10.89
CA ALA A 49 -35.17 -10.12 11.17
C ALA A 49 -35.75 -11.53 11.21
N LYS A 50 -36.69 -11.69 12.14
CA LYS A 50 -37.63 -12.81 12.18
C LYS A 50 -39.03 -12.25 12.19
N MET A 51 -39.75 -12.37 11.10
CA MET A 51 -41.09 -11.87 10.97
C MET A 51 -42.12 -13.00 11.14
N ASN A 52 -43.14 -12.79 11.97
CA ASN A 52 -44.12 -13.83 12.28
C ASN A 52 -45.00 -14.26 11.10
N TYR A 53 -44.99 -13.48 10.03
CA TYR A 53 -45.75 -13.76 8.79
C TYR A 53 -44.88 -14.17 7.59
N GLU A 54 -43.56 -14.21 7.78
CA GLU A 54 -42.65 -14.64 6.72
C GLU A 54 -42.19 -16.08 6.93
N VAL A 55 -41.98 -16.75 5.82
CA VAL A 55 -41.51 -18.15 5.77
C VAL A 55 -39.99 -18.24 5.87
N ASN A 56 -39.31 -17.11 5.65
CA ASN A 56 -37.84 -17.06 5.64
C ASN A 56 -37.33 -16.44 6.96
N TYR A 57 -36.36 -17.07 7.57
CA TYR A 57 -35.74 -16.60 8.80
C TYR A 57 -34.31 -16.17 8.55
N TYR A 58 -33.99 -14.91 8.91
CA TYR A 58 -32.68 -14.25 8.70
C TYR A 58 -32.01 -13.87 10.03
N ASN A 59 -32.66 -14.11 11.17
CA ASN A 59 -32.16 -13.64 12.46
C ASN A 59 -30.95 -14.45 12.92
N LEU A 60 -29.86 -13.74 13.25
CA LEU A 60 -28.61 -14.33 13.69
C LEU A 60 -28.73 -15.08 15.02
N ASP A 61 -29.52 -14.60 15.95
CA ASP A 61 -29.80 -15.21 17.25
C ASP A 61 -30.67 -16.46 17.20
N GLY A 62 -31.22 -16.77 16.05
CA GLY A 62 -32.02 -17.98 15.82
C GLY A 62 -31.21 -19.17 15.35
N ASP A 63 -29.97 -18.99 14.95
CA ASP A 63 -29.11 -20.01 14.37
C ASP A 63 -27.64 -19.77 14.71
N SER A 64 -27.04 -20.70 15.47
CA SER A 64 -25.67 -20.53 15.96
C SER A 64 -24.61 -20.65 14.84
N GLU A 65 -24.88 -21.42 13.79
CA GLU A 65 -23.97 -21.59 12.67
C GLU A 65 -23.91 -20.31 11.83
N LEU A 66 -25.07 -19.73 11.54
CA LEU A 66 -25.18 -18.46 10.86
C LEU A 66 -24.55 -17.31 11.66
N GLN A 67 -24.77 -17.29 13.00
CA GLN A 67 -24.17 -16.32 13.89
C GLN A 67 -22.64 -16.39 13.90
N ASN A 68 -22.09 -17.61 13.99
CA ASN A 68 -20.64 -17.83 13.93
C ASN A 68 -20.08 -17.37 12.58
N ALA A 69 -20.75 -17.71 11.48
CA ALA A 69 -20.32 -17.27 10.14
C ALA A 69 -20.33 -15.73 10.02
N TYR A 70 -21.30 -15.06 10.60
CA TYR A 70 -21.37 -13.60 10.62
C TYR A 70 -20.21 -12.99 11.43
N ASN A 71 -19.95 -13.52 12.62
CA ASN A 71 -18.83 -13.05 13.45
C ASN A 71 -17.50 -13.27 12.74
N ASP A 72 -17.25 -14.44 12.18
CA ASP A 72 -16.01 -14.76 11.43
C ASP A 72 -15.72 -13.75 10.32
N VAL A 73 -16.73 -13.40 9.50
CA VAL A 73 -16.51 -12.48 8.38
C VAL A 73 -16.38 -11.04 8.83
N THR A 74 -17.12 -10.63 9.86
CA THR A 74 -17.08 -9.25 10.36
C THR A 74 -15.84 -8.94 11.20
N GLU A 75 -15.16 -9.97 11.74
CA GLU A 75 -13.85 -9.84 12.38
C GLU A 75 -12.70 -9.66 11.37
N SER A 76 -12.97 -9.84 10.09
CA SER A 76 -11.96 -9.67 9.05
C SER A 76 -11.51 -8.21 8.94
N PRO A 77 -10.27 -7.94 8.44
CA PRO A 77 -9.74 -6.57 8.31
C PRO A 77 -10.55 -5.67 7.37
N TRP A 78 -11.46 -6.24 6.57
CA TRP A 78 -12.35 -5.49 5.67
C TRP A 78 -13.42 -4.68 6.40
N PHE A 79 -13.71 -5.02 7.66
CA PHE A 79 -14.76 -4.38 8.46
C PHE A 79 -14.17 -3.62 9.63
N ILE A 80 -14.71 -2.41 9.88
CA ILE A 80 -14.29 -1.58 11.01
C ILE A 80 -14.89 -2.16 12.29
N GLN A 81 -14.02 -2.53 13.22
CA GLN A 81 -14.39 -2.96 14.56
C GLN A 81 -14.49 -1.73 15.49
N ASN A 82 -15.63 -1.60 16.21
CA ASN A 82 -15.78 -0.70 17.37
C ASN A 82 -15.48 0.78 17.14
N ASN A 83 -15.98 1.45 16.13
CA ASN A 83 -15.81 2.90 15.93
C ASN A 83 -14.35 3.41 16.09
N ASN A 84 -13.36 2.54 15.97
CA ASN A 84 -11.99 2.90 16.11
C ASN A 84 -11.52 3.54 14.79
N THR A 85 -11.68 4.87 14.70
CA THR A 85 -11.37 5.67 13.50
C THR A 85 -9.88 5.81 13.23
N ASN A 86 -9.02 5.14 14.00
CA ASN A 86 -7.57 5.30 13.92
C ASN A 86 -6.87 4.29 13.02
N SER A 87 -7.55 3.33 12.41
CA SER A 87 -6.94 2.49 11.37
C SER A 87 -7.08 3.19 10.01
N ASN A 88 -6.17 4.11 9.72
CA ASN A 88 -5.98 4.69 8.38
C ASN A 88 -5.27 3.73 7.41
N GLU A 89 -5.22 2.45 7.70
CA GLU A 89 -4.73 1.47 6.74
C GLU A 89 -5.78 1.26 5.67
N GLU A 90 -5.58 1.95 4.57
CA GLU A 90 -6.34 1.74 3.35
C GLU A 90 -5.98 0.37 2.79
N ILE A 91 -6.89 -0.61 2.92
CA ILE A 91 -6.70 -1.92 2.30
C ILE A 91 -6.71 -1.70 0.79
N LYS A 92 -5.53 -1.76 0.19
CA LYS A 92 -5.35 -1.64 -1.26
C LYS A 92 -5.57 -3.00 -1.89
N ASN A 93 -6.75 -3.19 -2.46
CA ASN A 93 -7.03 -4.33 -3.33
C ASN A 93 -6.57 -4.02 -4.75
N THR A 94 -5.79 -4.92 -5.32
CA THR A 94 -5.43 -4.88 -6.73
C THR A 94 -6.11 -6.06 -7.43
N GLU A 95 -6.93 -5.76 -8.44
CA GLU A 95 -7.51 -6.78 -9.29
C GLU A 95 -6.42 -7.33 -10.23
N ILE A 96 -6.09 -8.62 -10.07
CA ILE A 96 -5.01 -9.29 -10.82
C ILE A 96 -5.50 -10.10 -12.03
N GLU A 97 -6.80 -10.22 -12.25
CA GLU A 97 -7.35 -11.06 -13.32
C GLU A 97 -6.82 -10.71 -14.72
N LYS A 98 -6.52 -9.44 -14.96
CA LYS A 98 -6.00 -8.92 -16.24
C LYS A 98 -4.48 -8.75 -16.28
N GLN A 99 -3.82 -8.93 -15.15
CA GLN A 99 -2.37 -8.80 -15.03
C GLN A 99 -1.74 -10.20 -15.03
N LYS A 100 -0.71 -10.40 -15.83
CA LYS A 100 0.09 -11.65 -15.78
C LYS A 100 1.17 -11.60 -14.71
N LEU A 101 1.44 -10.43 -14.16
CA LEU A 101 2.48 -10.17 -13.18
C LEU A 101 1.85 -9.70 -11.86
N ILE A 102 2.14 -10.40 -10.78
CA ILE A 102 1.78 -10.04 -9.41
C ILE A 102 3.04 -9.62 -8.69
N THR A 103 3.09 -8.37 -8.23
CA THR A 103 4.21 -7.87 -7.40
C THR A 103 3.84 -7.99 -5.93
N MET A 104 4.69 -8.65 -5.15
CA MET A 104 4.57 -8.76 -3.70
C MET A 104 5.60 -7.88 -3.00
N ASN A 105 5.21 -7.29 -1.89
CA ASN A 105 6.10 -6.56 -1.00
C ASN A 105 5.95 -7.13 0.41
N GLY A 106 6.79 -8.12 0.73
CA GLY A 106 6.69 -8.89 1.97
C GLY A 106 5.59 -9.95 1.95
N ASP A 107 5.13 -10.33 3.13
CA ASP A 107 4.06 -11.29 3.32
C ASP A 107 2.76 -10.82 2.68
N THR A 108 2.16 -11.68 1.88
CA THR A 108 0.99 -11.31 1.09
C THR A 108 -0.05 -12.43 1.16
N THR A 109 -1.31 -12.05 1.33
CA THR A 109 -2.42 -12.99 1.21
C THR A 109 -3.11 -12.78 -0.14
N LEU A 110 -3.17 -13.84 -0.93
CA LEU A 110 -3.93 -13.87 -2.18
C LEU A 110 -5.28 -14.51 -1.93
N TYR A 111 -6.30 -13.95 -2.57
CA TYR A 111 -7.68 -14.44 -2.51
C TYR A 111 -8.14 -14.80 -3.91
N ALA A 112 -8.87 -15.90 -4.07
CA ALA A 112 -9.51 -16.26 -5.32
C ALA A 112 -11.03 -16.01 -5.23
N TYR A 113 -11.60 -15.63 -6.36
CA TYR A 113 -13.05 -15.54 -6.54
C TYR A 113 -13.48 -16.46 -7.69
N PRO A 114 -13.51 -17.79 -7.47
CA PRO A 114 -13.92 -18.72 -8.50
C PRO A 114 -15.43 -18.68 -8.69
N HIS A 115 -15.87 -18.55 -9.94
CA HIS A 115 -17.26 -18.74 -10.32
C HIS A 115 -17.35 -19.84 -11.36
N ILE A 116 -17.78 -21.02 -10.95
CA ILE A 116 -17.97 -22.18 -11.82
C ILE A 116 -19.46 -22.46 -11.91
N TYR A 117 -20.03 -22.20 -13.08
CA TYR A 117 -21.46 -22.39 -13.32
C TYR A 117 -21.88 -23.86 -13.10
N GLY A 118 -22.96 -24.07 -12.34
CA GLY A 118 -23.46 -25.39 -12.03
C GLY A 118 -22.63 -26.18 -11.03
N SER A 119 -21.79 -25.50 -10.24
CA SER A 119 -21.04 -26.10 -9.13
C SER A 119 -21.54 -25.55 -7.81
N ASP A 120 -21.90 -26.44 -6.87
CA ASP A 120 -22.38 -26.06 -5.53
C ASP A 120 -21.22 -25.69 -4.60
N TRP A 121 -20.03 -26.22 -4.87
CA TRP A 121 -18.81 -25.88 -4.15
C TRP A 121 -17.60 -25.95 -5.09
N VAL A 122 -16.55 -25.23 -4.71
CA VAL A 122 -15.29 -25.15 -5.44
C VAL A 122 -14.15 -25.45 -4.48
N ASN A 123 -13.16 -26.22 -4.93
CA ASN A 123 -11.86 -26.33 -4.28
C ASN A 123 -10.85 -25.52 -5.07
N VAL A 124 -10.05 -24.69 -4.38
CA VAL A 124 -8.99 -23.88 -5.00
C VAL A 124 -7.63 -24.39 -4.58
N GLU A 125 -6.77 -24.61 -5.54
CA GLU A 125 -5.41 -25.07 -5.36
C GLU A 125 -4.44 -24.01 -5.87
N TYR A 126 -3.43 -23.71 -5.07
CA TYR A 126 -2.35 -22.79 -5.39
C TYR A 126 -1.05 -23.57 -5.53
N TYR A 127 -0.41 -23.39 -6.67
CA TYR A 127 0.90 -24.01 -6.97
C TYR A 127 1.93 -22.91 -7.19
N LEU A 128 3.07 -23.06 -6.55
CA LEU A 128 4.23 -22.19 -6.73
C LEU A 128 5.37 -23.02 -7.36
N ASP A 129 5.87 -22.61 -8.51
CA ASP A 129 6.88 -23.34 -9.28
C ASP A 129 6.53 -24.82 -9.51
N GLY A 130 5.25 -25.09 -9.66
CA GLY A 130 4.71 -26.44 -9.86
C GLY A 130 4.41 -27.23 -8.58
N GLU A 131 4.88 -26.78 -7.42
CA GLU A 131 4.61 -27.41 -6.12
C GLU A 131 3.29 -26.90 -5.51
N LEU A 132 2.47 -27.79 -4.95
CA LEU A 132 1.21 -27.43 -4.29
C LEU A 132 1.51 -26.77 -2.93
N VAL A 133 1.15 -25.49 -2.78
CA VAL A 133 1.33 -24.74 -1.53
C VAL A 133 0.06 -24.68 -0.68
N LYS A 134 -1.11 -24.69 -1.30
CA LYS A 134 -2.40 -24.68 -0.60
C LYS A 134 -3.48 -25.32 -1.44
N SER A 135 -4.35 -26.11 -0.79
CA SER A 135 -5.63 -26.55 -1.32
C SER A 135 -6.71 -26.20 -0.30
N THR A 136 -7.79 -25.56 -0.72
CA THR A 136 -8.84 -25.09 0.18
C THR A 136 -10.20 -25.04 -0.50
N ASN A 137 -11.23 -25.41 0.24
CA ASN A 137 -12.64 -25.18 -0.09
C ASN A 137 -13.30 -24.15 0.84
N GLU A 138 -12.53 -23.57 1.75
CA GLU A 138 -12.98 -22.52 2.64
C GLU A 138 -13.17 -21.22 1.88
N ILE A 139 -14.28 -20.56 2.13
CA ILE A 139 -14.63 -19.28 1.52
C ILE A 139 -13.66 -18.21 2.00
N ALA A 140 -13.32 -17.37 1.12
CA ALA A 140 -12.26 -16.49 0.73
C ALA A 140 -11.16 -17.19 -0.10
N TYR A 141 -11.09 -18.52 -0.09
CA TYR A 141 -10.11 -19.29 -0.87
C TYR A 141 -8.71 -18.66 -0.80
N ALA A 142 -8.29 -18.35 0.43
CA ALA A 142 -7.08 -17.56 0.68
C ALA A 142 -5.84 -18.45 0.73
N VAL A 143 -4.72 -17.93 0.23
CA VAL A 143 -3.38 -18.45 0.48
C VAL A 143 -2.51 -17.34 1.02
N GLN A 144 -1.84 -17.56 2.13
CA GLN A 144 -0.81 -16.69 2.66
C GLN A 144 0.54 -17.14 2.11
N LEU A 145 1.26 -16.22 1.49
CA LEU A 145 2.60 -16.41 0.95
C LEU A 145 3.57 -15.58 1.79
N SER A 146 4.51 -16.24 2.44
CA SER A 146 5.51 -15.63 3.32
C SER A 146 6.91 -16.07 2.89
N ASP A 147 7.90 -15.22 3.15
CA ASP A 147 9.33 -15.48 2.86
C ASP A 147 9.68 -15.81 1.39
N ILE A 148 8.79 -15.47 0.46
CA ILE A 148 8.99 -15.68 -0.96
C ILE A 148 9.89 -14.57 -1.51
N LYS A 149 10.97 -14.93 -2.18
CA LYS A 149 11.95 -13.98 -2.75
C LYS A 149 12.27 -14.32 -4.18
N GLY A 150 12.19 -13.33 -5.07
CA GLY A 150 12.52 -13.50 -6.48
C GLY A 150 11.29 -13.64 -7.36
N THR A 151 11.45 -14.31 -8.48
CA THR A 151 10.39 -14.53 -9.48
C THR A 151 9.97 -15.99 -9.44
N HIS A 152 8.67 -16.23 -9.33
CA HIS A 152 8.06 -17.54 -9.24
C HIS A 152 6.87 -17.65 -10.19
N ASP A 153 6.58 -18.85 -10.65
CA ASP A 153 5.37 -19.16 -11.41
C ASP A 153 4.25 -19.55 -10.45
N LEU A 154 3.18 -18.75 -10.40
CA LEU A 154 1.99 -19.02 -9.62
C LEU A 154 0.89 -19.55 -10.53
N ARG A 155 0.43 -20.79 -10.27
CA ARG A 155 -0.72 -21.37 -10.92
C ARG A 155 -1.85 -21.58 -9.92
N VAL A 156 -3.02 -21.06 -10.26
CA VAL A 156 -4.24 -21.19 -9.43
C VAL A 156 -5.26 -22.03 -10.19
N VAL A 157 -5.72 -23.10 -9.58
CA VAL A 157 -6.69 -24.05 -10.15
C VAL A 157 -7.94 -24.06 -9.28
N ALA A 158 -9.09 -23.77 -9.86
CA ALA A 158 -10.38 -23.89 -9.22
C ALA A 158 -11.13 -25.09 -9.79
N ASN A 159 -11.49 -26.05 -8.95
CA ASN A 159 -12.16 -27.30 -9.30
C ASN A 159 -13.58 -27.31 -8.74
N GLY A 160 -14.59 -27.37 -9.60
CA GLY A 160 -15.98 -27.53 -9.21
C GLY A 160 -16.36 -29.00 -8.99
N ASN A 161 -17.37 -29.27 -8.15
CA ASN A 161 -17.91 -30.61 -7.93
C ASN A 161 -18.64 -31.19 -9.17
N ASN A 162 -18.88 -30.36 -10.17
CA ASN A 162 -19.46 -30.77 -11.45
C ASN A 162 -18.41 -31.23 -12.47
N GLY A 163 -17.13 -31.37 -12.06
CA GLY A 163 -16.02 -31.81 -12.90
C GLY A 163 -15.44 -30.71 -13.80
N VAL A 164 -15.90 -29.48 -13.68
CA VAL A 164 -15.35 -28.33 -14.41
C VAL A 164 -14.18 -27.74 -13.62
N SER A 165 -13.06 -27.48 -14.31
CA SER A 165 -11.89 -26.84 -13.74
C SER A 165 -11.53 -25.58 -14.50
N MET A 166 -11.05 -24.57 -13.78
CA MET A 166 -10.53 -23.32 -14.33
C MET A 166 -9.09 -23.12 -13.83
N THR A 167 -8.20 -22.74 -14.74
CA THR A 167 -6.80 -22.47 -14.37
C THR A 167 -6.43 -21.04 -14.75
N ARG A 168 -5.64 -20.39 -13.89
CA ARG A 168 -4.98 -19.10 -14.14
C ARG A 168 -3.51 -19.22 -13.79
N GLU A 169 -2.67 -18.59 -14.60
CA GLU A 169 -1.22 -18.57 -14.44
C GLU A 169 -0.73 -17.12 -14.38
N TYR A 170 0.14 -16.87 -13.43
CA TYR A 170 0.73 -15.57 -13.15
C TYR A 170 2.22 -15.72 -12.90
N GLN A 171 3.00 -14.68 -13.20
CA GLN A 171 4.31 -14.52 -12.61
C GLN A 171 4.19 -13.73 -11.30
N LEU A 172 4.67 -14.31 -10.23
CA LEU A 172 4.76 -13.69 -8.92
C LEU A 172 6.18 -13.17 -8.74
N VAL A 173 6.32 -11.87 -8.52
CA VAL A 173 7.61 -11.25 -8.24
C VAL A 173 7.57 -10.69 -6.84
N SER A 174 8.35 -11.28 -5.95
CA SER A 174 8.47 -10.84 -4.57
C SER A 174 9.81 -10.17 -4.35
N TYR A 175 9.76 -8.93 -3.93
CA TYR A 175 10.91 -8.21 -3.40
C TYR A 175 10.74 -8.14 -1.88
N ALA A 176 11.63 -8.81 -1.14
CA ALA A 176 11.73 -8.50 0.27
C ALA A 176 12.02 -6.99 0.40
N PRO A 177 11.36 -6.26 1.32
CA PRO A 177 11.73 -4.88 1.57
C PRO A 177 13.23 -4.82 1.80
N ALA A 178 13.93 -3.95 1.08
CA ALA A 178 15.35 -3.79 1.31
C ALA A 178 15.53 -3.16 2.69
N GLU A 179 16.25 -3.82 3.57
CA GLU A 179 16.54 -3.35 4.92
C GLU A 179 17.84 -2.55 4.96
N LYS A 180 18.68 -2.73 3.96
CA LYS A 180 20.01 -2.09 3.85
C LYS A 180 20.41 -1.90 2.38
N ALA A 181 21.44 -1.08 2.20
CA ALA A 181 21.96 -0.72 0.88
C ALA A 181 22.36 -1.95 0.06
N GLU A 182 22.96 -2.95 0.70
CA GLU A 182 23.45 -4.17 0.05
C GLU A 182 22.32 -5.03 -0.55
N ASP A 183 21.09 -4.81 -0.12
CA ASP A 183 19.94 -5.56 -0.63
C ASP A 183 19.49 -5.06 -2.01
N PHE A 184 19.89 -3.84 -2.40
CA PHE A 184 19.60 -3.31 -3.73
C PHE A 184 20.63 -3.74 -4.77
N SER A 185 20.16 -4.10 -5.95
CA SER A 185 21.00 -4.61 -7.05
C SER A 185 21.94 -3.55 -7.65
N ASP A 186 21.69 -2.27 -7.42
CA ASP A 186 22.37 -1.14 -8.04
C ASP A 186 23.17 -0.25 -7.08
N THR A 187 23.48 -0.75 -5.88
CA THR A 187 24.22 -0.01 -4.84
C THR A 187 25.61 -0.56 -4.56
N SER A 188 26.05 -1.60 -5.26
CA SER A 188 27.32 -2.31 -4.99
C SER A 188 28.56 -1.40 -5.08
N TYR A 189 28.54 -0.39 -5.97
CA TYR A 189 29.64 0.55 -6.21
C TYR A 189 29.70 1.73 -5.22
N LEU A 190 28.67 1.90 -4.39
CA LEU A 190 28.62 2.98 -3.41
C LEU A 190 29.72 2.80 -2.35
N ASN A 191 30.32 3.90 -1.92
CA ASN A 191 31.24 3.89 -0.79
C ASN A 191 30.51 3.70 0.55
N ASN A 192 31.24 3.43 1.62
CA ASN A 192 30.66 3.14 2.93
C ASN A 192 29.84 4.32 3.48
N GLY A 193 30.23 5.56 3.24
CA GLY A 193 29.48 6.75 3.67
C GLY A 193 28.11 6.84 2.97
N GLN A 194 28.09 6.55 1.67
CA GLN A 194 26.88 6.51 0.87
C GLN A 194 25.96 5.34 1.27
N LYS A 195 26.52 4.15 1.50
CA LYS A 195 25.77 2.99 1.98
C LYS A 195 25.14 3.26 3.34
N ASN A 196 25.89 3.87 4.27
CA ASN A 196 25.33 4.27 5.57
C ASN A 196 24.19 5.27 5.44
N ALA A 197 24.25 6.18 4.48
CA ALA A 197 23.20 7.14 4.20
C ALA A 197 21.94 6.45 3.63
N VAL A 198 22.11 5.50 2.71
CA VAL A 198 21.00 4.67 2.20
C VAL A 198 20.36 3.89 3.36
N ASN A 199 21.16 3.20 4.17
CA ASN A 199 20.68 2.46 5.34
C ASN A 199 19.87 3.34 6.30
N TYR A 200 20.39 4.53 6.60
CA TYR A 200 19.71 5.50 7.47
C TYR A 200 18.34 5.91 6.91
N THR A 201 18.28 6.23 5.61
CA THR A 201 17.02 6.70 5.01
C THR A 201 15.97 5.60 4.91
N ILE A 202 16.39 4.33 4.72
CA ILE A 202 15.48 3.17 4.70
C ILE A 202 14.99 2.86 6.11
N SER A 203 15.89 2.72 7.07
CA SER A 203 15.54 2.35 8.46
C SER A 203 14.64 3.37 9.17
N ASN A 204 14.54 4.60 8.63
CA ASN A 204 13.67 5.65 9.14
C ASN A 204 12.50 5.96 8.21
N ASP A 205 12.20 5.12 7.23
CA ASP A 205 11.10 5.28 6.25
C ASP A 205 11.12 6.61 5.49
N ILE A 206 12.31 7.24 5.36
CA ILE A 206 12.48 8.54 4.69
C ILE A 206 12.51 8.37 3.18
N MET A 207 13.34 7.43 2.70
CA MET A 207 13.43 7.03 1.31
C MET A 207 13.27 5.53 1.20
N THR A 208 12.60 5.06 0.15
CA THR A 208 12.42 3.65 -0.16
C THR A 208 13.08 3.33 -1.51
N GLY A 209 13.33 2.05 -1.77
CA GLY A 209 13.66 1.57 -3.10
C GLY A 209 12.45 1.50 -4.02
N TYR A 210 12.69 0.97 -5.21
CA TYR A 210 11.69 0.72 -6.23
C TYR A 210 11.33 -0.77 -6.30
N GLU A 211 10.19 -1.09 -6.87
CA GLU A 211 9.65 -2.46 -6.98
C GLU A 211 10.57 -3.46 -7.67
N ASN A 212 11.54 -3.00 -8.47
CA ASN A 212 12.55 -3.84 -9.13
C ASN A 212 13.82 -4.06 -8.31
N ASN A 213 13.76 -3.90 -7.00
CA ASN A 213 14.88 -4.03 -6.07
C ASN A 213 16.07 -3.12 -6.41
N THR A 214 15.80 -1.89 -6.83
CA THR A 214 16.80 -0.85 -7.08
C THR A 214 16.58 0.35 -6.16
N PHE A 215 17.65 1.03 -5.78
CA PHE A 215 17.60 2.33 -5.08
C PHE A 215 17.65 3.49 -6.08
N ARG A 216 18.20 3.26 -7.26
CA ARG A 216 18.49 4.23 -8.32
C ARG A 216 19.34 5.39 -7.83
N PRO A 217 20.57 5.13 -7.32
CA PRO A 217 21.41 6.16 -6.68
C PRO A 217 21.72 7.33 -7.60
N ASP A 218 21.97 7.07 -8.87
CA ASP A 218 22.33 8.08 -9.87
C ASP A 218 21.15 8.79 -10.54
N ALA A 219 19.91 8.34 -10.28
CA ALA A 219 18.73 9.03 -10.79
C ALA A 219 18.59 10.41 -10.13
N THR A 220 18.14 11.38 -10.89
CA THR A 220 17.76 12.70 -10.37
C THR A 220 16.40 12.61 -9.69
N ILE A 221 16.15 13.46 -8.69
CA ILE A 221 14.90 13.46 -7.93
C ILE A 221 14.02 14.65 -8.36
N THR A 222 12.72 14.43 -8.41
CA THR A 222 11.76 15.50 -8.71
C THR A 222 11.49 16.37 -7.48
N ARG A 223 10.92 17.56 -7.71
CA ARG A 223 10.52 18.48 -6.65
C ARG A 223 9.54 17.86 -5.67
N THR A 224 8.60 17.05 -6.17
CA THR A 224 7.62 16.37 -5.31
C THR A 224 8.19 15.18 -4.55
N GLU A 225 9.06 14.40 -5.15
CA GLU A 225 9.78 13.33 -4.45
C GLU A 225 10.63 13.91 -3.32
N PHE A 226 11.32 15.04 -3.58
CA PHE A 226 12.09 15.71 -2.54
C PHE A 226 11.20 16.29 -1.43
N ALA A 227 10.04 16.87 -1.76
CA ALA A 227 9.07 17.33 -0.77
C ALA A 227 8.57 16.17 0.12
N ALA A 228 8.28 15.02 -0.47
CA ALA A 228 7.87 13.83 0.30
C ALA A 228 8.99 13.34 1.24
N VAL A 229 10.22 13.31 0.77
CA VAL A 229 11.41 12.96 1.55
C VAL A 229 11.59 13.90 2.76
N ILE A 230 11.53 15.21 2.52
CA ILE A 230 11.65 16.22 3.60
C ILE A 230 10.48 16.11 4.60
N CYS A 231 9.25 15.90 4.13
CA CYS A 231 8.10 15.69 5.01
C CYS A 231 8.31 14.51 5.96
N ARG A 232 8.77 13.38 5.44
CA ARG A 232 9.04 12.19 6.26
C ARG A 232 10.17 12.44 7.24
N MET A 233 11.28 13.03 6.77
CA MET A 233 12.44 13.34 7.60
C MET A 233 12.10 14.28 8.77
N MET A 234 11.27 15.29 8.54
CA MET A 234 10.90 16.28 9.54
C MET A 234 9.64 15.91 10.34
N GLY A 235 8.98 14.80 10.01
CA GLY A 235 7.75 14.35 10.66
C GLY A 235 6.56 15.30 10.47
N TYR A 236 6.48 16.00 9.33
CA TYR A 236 5.38 16.93 9.09
C TYR A 236 4.05 16.19 8.89
N ASN A 237 2.99 16.76 9.46
CA ASN A 237 1.65 16.17 9.33
C ASN A 237 1.11 16.30 7.88
N VAL A 238 0.85 15.18 7.25
CA VAL A 238 0.35 15.05 5.87
C VAL A 238 -1.17 14.90 5.86
N GLY A 239 -1.91 15.97 6.11
CA GLY A 239 -3.38 15.92 6.21
C GLY A 239 -4.11 16.36 4.94
N GLU A 240 -3.98 17.62 4.57
CA GLU A 240 -4.76 18.26 3.51
C GLU A 240 -4.04 18.26 2.17
N ASN A 241 -4.81 18.32 1.09
CA ASN A 241 -4.27 18.43 -0.26
C ASN A 241 -3.74 19.84 -0.56
N SER A 242 -2.76 19.91 -1.45
CA SER A 242 -2.22 21.16 -1.98
C SER A 242 -3.27 21.93 -2.78
N THR A 243 -3.17 23.27 -2.73
CA THR A 243 -4.01 24.19 -3.49
C THR A 243 -3.44 24.55 -4.87
N PHE A 244 -2.21 24.16 -5.18
CA PHE A 244 -1.64 24.39 -6.51
C PHE A 244 -2.41 23.62 -7.59
N ALA A 245 -2.63 24.27 -8.73
CA ALA A 245 -3.43 23.71 -9.82
C ALA A 245 -2.86 22.40 -10.38
N ASP A 246 -1.54 22.28 -10.42
CA ASP A 246 -0.81 21.14 -10.97
C ASP A 246 -0.51 20.02 -9.96
N THR A 247 -0.86 20.19 -8.70
CA THR A 247 -0.66 19.15 -7.67
C THR A 247 -1.94 18.67 -7.00
N LYS A 248 -3.09 19.31 -7.28
CA LYS A 248 -4.36 19.00 -6.61
C LYS A 248 -4.75 17.51 -6.63
N TYR A 249 -4.49 16.83 -7.74
CA TYR A 249 -4.78 15.40 -7.94
C TYR A 249 -3.51 14.55 -8.07
N HIS A 250 -2.35 15.14 -7.78
CA HIS A 250 -1.08 14.45 -7.82
C HIS A 250 -0.87 13.63 -6.54
N TRP A 251 -0.20 12.48 -6.62
CA TRP A 251 0.06 11.61 -5.47
C TRP A 251 0.74 12.35 -4.30
N SER A 252 1.59 13.33 -4.61
CA SER A 252 2.36 14.09 -3.62
C SER A 252 1.61 15.29 -3.02
N SER A 253 0.35 15.51 -3.40
CA SER A 253 -0.42 16.70 -3.02
C SER A 253 -0.34 17.03 -1.53
N LYS A 254 -0.51 16.05 -0.68
CA LYS A 254 -0.46 16.20 0.78
C LYS A 254 0.95 16.56 1.29
N TYR A 255 1.99 15.98 0.71
CA TYR A 255 3.39 16.26 1.06
C TYR A 255 3.77 17.71 0.66
N VAL A 256 3.39 18.11 -0.54
CA VAL A 256 3.61 19.49 -1.00
C VAL A 256 2.92 20.47 -0.07
N ASN A 257 1.66 20.24 0.29
CA ASN A 257 0.92 21.10 1.21
C ASN A 257 1.58 21.19 2.59
N ALA A 258 2.03 20.07 3.14
CA ALA A 258 2.71 20.06 4.43
C ALA A 258 4.00 20.89 4.42
N CYS A 259 4.83 20.74 3.39
CA CYS A 259 6.06 21.51 3.22
C CYS A 259 5.80 22.99 2.98
N VAL A 260 4.73 23.36 2.26
CA VAL A 260 4.31 24.76 2.05
C VAL A 260 3.81 25.39 3.35
N LYS A 261 3.01 24.68 4.14
CA LYS A 261 2.56 25.13 5.47
C LYS A 261 3.72 25.34 6.45
N ALA A 262 4.78 24.55 6.32
CA ALA A 262 6.02 24.70 7.09
C ALA A 262 6.95 25.83 6.56
N ASP A 263 6.56 26.52 5.50
CA ASP A 263 7.30 27.63 4.86
C ASP A 263 8.69 27.24 4.32
N ILE A 264 8.91 25.95 4.00
CA ILE A 264 10.21 25.44 3.52
C ILE A 264 10.26 25.22 2.01
N ILE A 265 9.11 25.05 1.38
CA ILE A 265 8.97 24.91 -0.08
C ILE A 265 7.88 25.88 -0.57
N HIS A 266 8.12 26.50 -1.73
CA HIS A 266 7.17 27.42 -2.35
C HIS A 266 6.85 27.00 -3.79
N GLY A 267 5.74 27.49 -4.34
CA GLY A 267 5.41 27.38 -5.75
C GLY A 267 6.38 28.17 -6.64
N ILE A 268 6.26 27.96 -7.96
CA ILE A 268 7.07 28.64 -8.99
C ILE A 268 6.38 29.89 -9.58
N GLY A 269 5.23 30.28 -9.07
CA GLY A 269 4.34 31.29 -9.63
C GLY A 269 3.12 30.70 -10.32
N ASP A 270 2.18 31.59 -10.73
CA ASP A 270 0.96 31.24 -11.47
C ASP A 270 0.15 30.08 -10.86
N ASN A 271 0.12 29.99 -9.54
CA ASN A 271 -0.51 28.89 -8.80
C ASN A 271 -0.02 27.50 -9.22
N LYS A 272 1.28 27.37 -9.54
CA LYS A 272 1.93 26.12 -9.93
C LYS A 272 3.07 25.75 -8.99
N PHE A 273 3.28 24.44 -8.83
CA PHE A 273 4.38 23.86 -8.06
C PHE A 273 5.46 23.25 -8.94
N ALA A 274 5.12 22.82 -10.15
CA ALA A 274 5.95 22.05 -11.08
C ALA A 274 6.39 20.70 -10.48
N PRO A 275 5.43 19.78 -10.19
CA PRO A 275 5.68 18.56 -9.43
C PRO A 275 6.76 17.67 -10.04
N ASP A 276 6.74 17.48 -11.34
CA ASP A 276 7.60 16.54 -12.06
C ASP A 276 8.94 17.14 -12.53
N ASN A 277 9.16 18.45 -12.30
CA ASN A 277 10.45 19.05 -12.60
C ASN A 277 11.51 18.53 -11.62
N HIS A 278 12.72 18.29 -12.12
CA HIS A 278 13.84 17.95 -11.27
C HIS A 278 14.24 19.13 -10.40
N ILE A 279 14.76 18.84 -9.20
CA ILE A 279 15.24 19.85 -8.26
C ILE A 279 16.77 19.96 -8.37
N THR A 280 17.28 21.20 -8.42
CA THR A 280 18.74 21.41 -8.47
C THR A 280 19.37 21.29 -7.09
N VAL A 281 20.71 21.11 -7.08
CA VAL A 281 21.50 21.00 -5.83
C VAL A 281 21.25 22.17 -4.91
N GLU A 282 21.35 23.42 -5.40
CA GLU A 282 21.15 24.61 -4.58
C GLU A 282 19.72 24.79 -4.07
N GLN A 283 18.73 24.33 -4.83
CA GLN A 283 17.33 24.32 -4.38
C GLN A 283 17.11 23.29 -3.27
N ALA A 284 17.64 22.07 -3.42
CA ALA A 284 17.59 21.04 -2.40
C ALA A 284 18.30 21.48 -1.12
N VAL A 285 19.49 22.06 -1.26
CA VAL A 285 20.28 22.61 -0.14
C VAL A 285 19.54 23.75 0.57
N LYS A 286 18.91 24.67 -0.16
CA LYS A 286 18.09 25.73 0.45
C LYS A 286 16.99 25.15 1.33
N ILE A 287 16.23 24.19 0.80
CA ILE A 287 15.11 23.56 1.52
C ILE A 287 15.65 22.83 2.77
N LEU A 288 16.68 22.01 2.61
CA LEU A 288 17.24 21.22 3.69
C LEU A 288 17.82 22.09 4.81
N THR A 289 18.65 23.08 4.47
CA THR A 289 19.25 23.97 5.47
C THR A 289 18.23 24.86 6.16
N SER A 290 17.15 25.25 5.48
CA SER A 290 16.02 25.96 6.09
C SER A 290 15.24 25.05 7.05
N ALA A 291 14.95 23.80 6.66
CA ALA A 291 14.22 22.85 7.48
C ALA A 291 14.95 22.52 8.80
N TYR A 292 16.28 22.44 8.76
CA TYR A 292 17.11 22.21 9.95
C TYR A 292 17.49 23.47 10.71
N GLY A 293 17.08 24.68 10.26
CA GLY A 293 17.43 25.94 10.91
C GLY A 293 18.89 26.34 10.74
N TYR A 294 19.63 25.74 9.80
CA TYR A 294 21.01 26.09 9.49
C TYR A 294 21.12 27.38 8.67
N ALA A 295 20.03 27.80 8.07
CA ALA A 295 19.87 29.03 7.30
C ALA A 295 18.52 29.69 7.62
N ASN A 296 18.37 30.97 7.36
CA ASN A 296 17.16 31.75 7.63
C ASN A 296 16.82 32.66 6.46
N SER A 297 15.76 33.49 6.61
CA SER A 297 15.29 34.40 5.58
C SER A 297 16.30 35.49 5.15
N LYS A 298 17.37 35.75 5.93
CA LYS A 298 18.45 36.68 5.59
C LYS A 298 19.60 35.99 4.82
N THR A 299 19.57 34.66 4.70
CA THR A 299 20.62 33.92 4.00
C THR A 299 20.52 34.16 2.49
N GLN A 300 21.62 34.58 1.89
CA GLN A 300 21.68 34.92 0.46
C GLN A 300 21.65 33.65 -0.42
N TYR A 301 20.73 33.60 -1.36
CA TYR A 301 20.62 32.48 -2.33
C TYR A 301 21.50 32.77 -3.57
N PRO A 302 22.21 31.76 -4.12
CA PRO A 302 22.36 30.41 -3.58
C PRO A 302 23.54 30.27 -2.59
N ASN A 303 24.53 31.18 -2.65
CA ASN A 303 25.85 30.99 -2.03
C ASN A 303 25.81 30.92 -0.49
N GLY A 304 24.92 31.69 0.16
CA GLY A 304 24.77 31.63 1.62
C GLY A 304 24.26 30.28 2.10
N PHE A 305 23.31 29.65 1.37
CA PHE A 305 22.80 28.34 1.68
C PHE A 305 23.85 27.25 1.43
N MET A 306 24.62 27.34 0.34
CA MET A 306 25.74 26.46 0.06
C MET A 306 26.82 26.54 1.14
N SER A 307 27.13 27.77 1.61
CA SER A 307 28.08 27.98 2.72
C SER A 307 27.56 27.39 4.03
N ALA A 308 26.24 27.48 4.29
CA ALA A 308 25.63 26.87 5.45
C ALA A 308 25.74 25.31 5.37
N ALA A 309 25.44 24.74 4.21
CA ALA A 309 25.60 23.30 3.99
C ALA A 309 27.05 22.82 4.19
N GLN A 310 28.02 23.61 3.70
CA GLN A 310 29.44 23.33 3.93
C GLN A 310 29.80 23.38 5.42
N LYS A 311 29.35 24.39 6.13
CA LYS A 311 29.59 24.57 7.56
C LYS A 311 29.11 23.41 8.41
N TYR A 312 27.98 22.82 8.01
CA TYR A 312 27.37 21.67 8.69
C TYR A 312 27.69 20.34 8.01
N ASN A 313 28.77 20.26 7.23
CA ASN A 313 29.29 19.06 6.58
C ASN A 313 28.27 18.26 5.76
N LEU A 314 27.24 18.94 5.22
CA LEU A 314 26.18 18.25 4.45
C LEU A 314 26.70 17.61 3.16
N PHE A 315 27.85 18.08 2.64
CA PHE A 315 28.45 17.62 1.39
C PHE A 315 29.45 16.46 1.57
N ASP A 316 29.67 15.97 2.78
CA ASP A 316 30.56 14.85 3.00
C ASP A 316 30.01 13.59 2.34
N ASN A 317 30.76 13.01 1.40
CA ASN A 317 30.41 11.84 0.58
C ASN A 317 29.33 12.07 -0.50
N VAL A 318 28.90 13.30 -0.81
CA VAL A 318 28.06 13.56 -1.98
C VAL A 318 28.88 13.38 -3.27
N THR A 319 28.20 13.03 -4.37
CA THR A 319 28.85 12.86 -5.67
C THR A 319 29.10 14.21 -6.35
N SER A 320 28.23 15.19 -6.11
CA SER A 320 28.37 16.55 -6.65
C SER A 320 27.65 17.58 -5.80
N SER A 321 28.33 18.72 -5.58
CA SER A 321 27.76 19.94 -4.99
C SER A 321 27.70 21.11 -5.99
N ARG A 322 27.74 20.81 -7.30
CA ARG A 322 27.81 21.81 -8.37
C ARG A 322 26.46 22.50 -8.53
N LEU A 323 26.48 23.84 -8.52
CA LEU A 323 25.30 24.68 -8.79
C LEU A 323 24.73 24.44 -10.19
N GLY A 324 23.42 24.54 -10.31
CA GLY A 324 22.70 24.40 -11.57
C GLY A 324 22.61 22.97 -12.10
N THR A 325 23.05 21.97 -11.33
CA THR A 325 22.87 20.56 -11.67
C THR A 325 21.72 19.94 -10.88
N ASP A 326 20.98 19.04 -11.50
CA ASP A 326 19.94 18.29 -10.82
C ASP A 326 20.55 17.38 -9.75
N VAL A 327 19.95 17.37 -8.56
CA VAL A 327 20.47 16.56 -7.45
C VAL A 327 20.12 15.09 -7.63
N LYS A 328 21.08 14.21 -7.37
CA LYS A 328 20.90 12.77 -7.42
C LYS A 328 20.27 12.22 -6.13
N ARG A 329 19.54 11.12 -6.24
CA ARG A 329 18.91 10.44 -5.09
C ARG A 329 19.93 10.07 -4.02
N ILE A 330 21.14 9.61 -4.42
CA ILE A 330 22.19 9.29 -3.46
C ILE A 330 22.69 10.53 -2.72
N ASP A 331 22.82 11.67 -3.39
CA ASP A 331 23.28 12.90 -2.76
C ASP A 331 22.25 13.45 -1.77
N VAL A 332 20.97 13.27 -2.06
CA VAL A 332 19.88 13.58 -1.12
C VAL A 332 19.99 12.70 0.12
N ALA A 333 20.12 11.39 -0.02
CA ALA A 333 20.27 10.48 1.11
C ALA A 333 21.48 10.85 1.99
N VAL A 334 22.62 11.17 1.36
CA VAL A 334 23.85 11.58 2.04
C VAL A 334 23.66 12.91 2.80
N MET A 335 23.08 13.92 2.18
CA MET A 335 22.84 15.21 2.84
C MET A 335 21.88 15.07 4.03
N LEU A 336 20.82 14.26 3.92
CA LEU A 336 19.89 13.97 5.01
C LEU A 336 20.58 13.28 6.18
N TYR A 337 21.38 12.24 5.87
CA TYR A 337 22.15 11.52 6.88
C TYR A 337 23.16 12.40 7.61
N ASN A 338 23.85 13.27 6.85
CA ASN A 338 24.79 14.22 7.44
C ASN A 338 24.07 15.27 8.30
N ALA A 339 22.90 15.75 7.86
CA ALA A 339 22.09 16.69 8.65
C ALA A 339 21.60 16.05 9.97
N ALA A 340 21.27 14.78 9.95
CA ALA A 340 20.81 14.08 11.15
C ALA A 340 21.92 13.83 12.21
N LYS A 341 23.19 13.96 11.82
CA LYS A 341 24.34 13.81 12.73
C LYS A 341 24.73 15.08 13.46
N ASN A 342 24.27 16.24 12.99
CA ASN A 342 24.57 17.54 13.55
C ASN A 342 23.51 17.98 14.56
#